data_7da942877d20a44d39c548bab4e18099
#
_entry.id   7da942877d20a44d39c548bab4e18099
#
_cell.length_a   1.000
_cell.length_b   1.000
_cell.length_c   1.000
_cell.angle_alpha   90.00
_cell.angle_beta   90.00
_cell.angle_gamma   90.00
#
_symmetry.space_group_name_H-M   'P 1'
#
loop_
_entity.id
_entity.type
_entity.pdbx_description
1 polymer ?
#
loop_
_entity_poly.entity_id
_entity_poly.type
_entity_poly.pdbx_seq_one_letter_code
_entity_poly.pdbx_strand_id
1 'polypeptide(L)'
;MAVKPRVLEFEVSVDGDRSSRSALGGTAIAREDAWWPEHLVLAALVRCTLGSMDYSARRAGLAVAGFGRAHGTVTKRDADGLYAFVDIQSELEVELDPAPAPEVVAELVAKAERGCFVSNSLTTPPRHHWTVNGEEVGS
;
A
#
# COMPACT_ATOMS: atom_id res chain seq x y z
N MET A 1 26.12 -3.03 -16.65
CA MET A 1 25.17 -3.84 -17.46
C MET A 1 23.76 -3.64 -16.95
N ALA A 2 22.84 -3.34 -17.85
CA ALA A 2 21.44 -3.15 -17.48
C ALA A 2 20.79 -4.50 -17.15
N VAL A 3 20.10 -4.55 -16.01
CA VAL A 3 19.33 -5.73 -15.61
C VAL A 3 17.95 -5.63 -16.28
N LYS A 4 17.53 -6.72 -16.90
CA LYS A 4 16.22 -6.77 -17.53
C LYS A 4 15.14 -6.67 -16.46
N PRO A 5 14.16 -5.76 -16.61
CA PRO A 5 13.08 -5.62 -15.62
C PRO A 5 12.26 -6.89 -15.51
N ARG A 6 11.82 -7.18 -14.31
CA ARG A 6 10.83 -8.25 -14.10
C ARG A 6 9.48 -7.75 -14.58
N VAL A 7 8.72 -8.65 -15.20
CA VAL A 7 7.35 -8.38 -15.62
C VAL A 7 6.41 -9.17 -14.74
N LEU A 8 5.49 -8.47 -14.09
CA LEU A 8 4.48 -9.08 -13.23
C LEU A 8 3.11 -8.76 -13.83
N GLU A 9 2.31 -9.80 -14.01
CA GLU A 9 0.99 -9.65 -14.60
C GLU A 9 -0.08 -10.11 -13.62
N PHE A 10 -1.17 -9.36 -13.57
CA PHE A 10 -2.29 -9.61 -12.67
C PHE A 10 -3.58 -9.56 -13.45
N GLU A 11 -4.50 -10.46 -13.12
CA GLU A 11 -5.79 -10.52 -13.79
C GLU A 11 -6.90 -10.74 -12.76
N VAL A 12 -7.99 -10.02 -12.93
CA VAL A 12 -9.19 -10.18 -12.11
C VAL A 12 -10.40 -10.27 -13.03
N SER A 13 -11.44 -10.90 -12.54
CA SER A 13 -12.76 -10.87 -13.17
C SER A 13 -13.79 -10.34 -12.18
N VAL A 14 -14.82 -9.69 -12.70
CA VAL A 14 -15.92 -9.18 -11.90
C VAL A 14 -17.21 -9.76 -12.46
N ASP A 15 -17.91 -10.52 -11.63
CA ASP A 15 -19.15 -11.18 -12.03
C ASP A 15 -20.32 -10.19 -12.11
N GLY A 16 -21.46 -10.63 -12.65
CA GLY A 16 -22.63 -9.77 -12.78
C GLY A 16 -23.16 -9.22 -11.45
N ASP A 17 -22.95 -9.96 -10.36
CA ASP A 17 -23.31 -9.52 -9.01
C ASP A 17 -22.23 -8.65 -8.36
N ARG A 18 -21.17 -8.31 -9.11
CA ARG A 18 -20.02 -7.52 -8.68
C ARG A 18 -19.06 -8.26 -7.73
N SER A 19 -19.21 -9.56 -7.55
CA SER A 19 -18.18 -10.35 -6.87
C SER A 19 -16.89 -10.31 -7.68
N SER A 20 -15.77 -10.08 -7.02
CA SER A 20 -14.47 -9.93 -7.65
C SER A 20 -13.60 -11.15 -7.38
N ARG A 21 -12.97 -11.67 -8.43
CA ARG A 21 -12.14 -12.89 -8.35
C ARG A 21 -10.76 -12.61 -8.92
N SER A 22 -9.77 -13.13 -8.21
CA SER A 22 -8.39 -13.14 -8.70
C SER A 22 -8.18 -14.35 -9.60
N ALA A 23 -7.40 -14.19 -10.66
CA ALA A 23 -6.97 -15.33 -11.50
C ALA A 23 -6.17 -16.36 -10.72
N LEU A 24 -5.60 -15.98 -9.55
CA LEU A 24 -4.89 -16.91 -8.69
C LEU A 24 -5.82 -17.83 -7.89
N GLY A 25 -7.13 -17.57 -7.90
CA GLY A 25 -8.10 -18.34 -7.16
C GLY A 25 -8.37 -17.81 -5.76
N GLY A 26 -8.87 -18.65 -4.88
CA GLY A 26 -9.23 -18.27 -3.53
C GLY A 26 -10.67 -17.79 -3.42
N THR A 27 -10.99 -17.22 -2.28
CA THR A 27 -12.34 -16.72 -2.00
C THR A 27 -12.60 -15.40 -2.74
N ALA A 28 -13.76 -15.32 -3.41
CA ALA A 28 -14.16 -14.09 -4.07
C ALA A 28 -14.46 -12.99 -3.04
N ILE A 29 -14.20 -11.75 -3.43
CA ILE A 29 -14.63 -10.59 -2.65
C ILE A 29 -16.06 -10.29 -3.09
N ALA A 30 -17.01 -10.54 -2.20
CA ALA A 30 -18.42 -10.29 -2.51
C ALA A 30 -18.68 -8.78 -2.56
N ARG A 31 -19.70 -8.39 -3.35
CA ARG A 31 -20.17 -7.03 -3.32
C ARG A 31 -20.91 -6.79 -2.00
N GLU A 32 -20.38 -5.84 -1.24
CA GLU A 32 -21.01 -5.38 -0.01
C GLU A 32 -21.27 -3.88 -0.15
N ASP A 33 -22.33 -3.40 0.43
CA ASP A 33 -22.62 -1.97 0.40
C ASP A 33 -21.50 -1.14 1.04
N ALA A 34 -20.76 -1.74 1.97
CA ALA A 34 -19.67 -1.11 2.67
C ALA A 34 -18.36 -1.07 1.86
N TRP A 35 -18.25 -1.85 0.77
CA TRP A 35 -17.04 -1.94 -0.05
C TRP A 35 -17.24 -1.30 -1.41
N TRP A 36 -17.01 0.00 -1.47
CA TRP A 36 -17.01 0.72 -2.74
C TRP A 36 -15.65 0.56 -3.43
N PRO A 37 -15.56 0.84 -4.75
CA PRO A 37 -14.27 0.76 -5.46
C PRO A 37 -13.15 1.54 -4.78
N GLU A 38 -13.46 2.70 -4.22
CA GLU A 38 -12.50 3.54 -3.53
C GLU A 38 -11.94 2.88 -2.28
N HIS A 39 -12.77 2.12 -1.55
CA HIS A 39 -12.28 1.31 -0.41
C HIS A 39 -11.29 0.25 -0.86
N LEU A 40 -11.54 -0.38 -2.02
CA LEU A 40 -10.64 -1.39 -2.55
C LEU A 40 -9.28 -0.79 -2.94
N VAL A 41 -9.28 0.42 -3.51
CA VAL A 41 -8.03 1.12 -3.85
C VAL A 41 -7.24 1.43 -2.58
N LEU A 42 -7.90 1.94 -1.54
CA LEU A 42 -7.23 2.27 -0.27
C LEU A 42 -6.71 1.02 0.44
N ALA A 43 -7.49 -0.07 0.43
CA ALA A 43 -7.04 -1.34 0.99
C ALA A 43 -5.83 -1.88 0.22
N ALA A 44 -5.85 -1.77 -1.11
CA ALA A 44 -4.72 -2.18 -1.95
C ALA A 44 -3.47 -1.38 -1.60
N LEU A 45 -3.62 -0.07 -1.39
CA LEU A 45 -2.50 0.78 -1.01
C LEU A 45 -1.86 0.32 0.30
N VAL A 46 -2.66 0.11 1.34
CA VAL A 46 -2.15 -0.32 2.65
C VAL A 46 -1.46 -1.69 2.54
N ARG A 47 -2.11 -2.64 1.88
CA ARG A 47 -1.53 -3.98 1.69
C ARG A 47 -0.22 -3.93 0.92
N CYS A 48 -0.16 -3.12 -0.12
CA CYS A 48 1.03 -3.00 -0.95
C CYS A 48 2.18 -2.34 -0.18
N THR A 49 1.89 -1.29 0.58
CA THR A 49 2.91 -0.60 1.37
C THR A 49 3.46 -1.49 2.47
N LEU A 50 2.57 -2.21 3.18
CA LEU A 50 3.01 -3.17 4.20
C LEU A 50 3.78 -4.34 3.59
N GLY A 51 3.33 -4.84 2.44
CA GLY A 51 4.05 -5.90 1.72
C GLY A 51 5.44 -5.47 1.28
N SER A 52 5.60 -4.22 0.86
CA SER A 52 6.90 -3.66 0.52
C SER A 52 7.80 -3.58 1.75
N MET A 53 7.25 -3.18 2.91
CA MET A 53 8.00 -3.19 4.17
C MET A 53 8.40 -4.61 4.56
N ASP A 54 7.48 -5.58 4.45
CA ASP A 54 7.78 -6.97 4.74
C ASP A 54 8.97 -7.45 3.93
N TYR A 55 8.98 -7.16 2.65
CA TYR A 55 10.07 -7.55 1.76
C TYR A 55 11.41 -6.95 2.20
N SER A 56 11.43 -5.63 2.43
CA SER A 56 12.67 -4.93 2.80
C SER A 56 13.17 -5.35 4.19
N ALA A 57 12.27 -5.52 5.16
CA ALA A 57 12.64 -5.92 6.50
C ALA A 57 13.21 -7.34 6.54
N ARG A 58 12.58 -8.27 5.82
CA ARG A 58 13.05 -9.66 5.76
C ARG A 58 14.42 -9.75 5.09
N ARG A 59 14.66 -8.97 4.06
CA ARG A 59 15.98 -8.91 3.41
C ARG A 59 17.05 -8.36 4.35
N ALA A 60 16.66 -7.54 5.32
CA ALA A 60 17.57 -7.04 6.35
C ALA A 60 17.71 -8.01 7.53
N GLY A 61 17.08 -9.18 7.47
CA GLY A 61 17.17 -10.19 8.52
C GLY A 61 16.23 -9.95 9.69
N LEU A 62 15.18 -9.13 9.51
CA LEU A 62 14.27 -8.77 10.57
C LEU A 62 12.94 -9.50 10.44
N ALA A 63 12.38 -9.92 11.57
CA ALA A 63 10.99 -10.32 11.63
C ALA A 63 10.11 -9.08 11.62
N VAL A 64 8.96 -9.14 10.97
CA VAL A 64 8.09 -7.99 10.78
C VAL A 64 6.63 -8.37 10.99
N ALA A 65 5.91 -7.52 11.70
CA ALA A 65 4.46 -7.58 11.84
C ALA A 65 3.93 -6.16 11.78
N GLY A 66 2.76 -5.97 11.19
CA GLY A 66 2.22 -4.63 11.08
C GLY A 66 0.79 -4.60 10.61
N PHE A 67 0.20 -3.44 10.76
CA PHE A 67 -1.15 -3.14 10.29
C PHE A 67 -1.22 -1.66 9.91
N GLY A 68 -2.31 -1.29 9.27
CA GLY A 68 -2.45 0.08 8.87
C GLY A 68 -3.87 0.42 8.44
N ARG A 69 -4.06 1.69 8.15
CA ARG A 69 -5.32 2.22 7.62
C ARG A 69 -5.02 3.35 6.67
N ALA A 70 -5.98 3.65 5.82
CA ALA A 70 -5.87 4.76 4.89
C ALA A 70 -7.17 5.54 4.85
N HIS A 71 -7.02 6.82 4.54
CA HIS A 71 -8.13 7.74 4.34
C HIS A 71 -7.92 8.44 3.01
N GLY A 72 -8.97 8.56 2.23
CA GLY A 72 -8.91 9.25 0.95
C GLY A 72 -10.09 10.18 0.77
N THR A 73 -9.86 11.30 0.08
CA THR A 73 -10.90 12.26 -0.26
C THR A 73 -11.04 12.32 -1.77
N VAL A 74 -12.26 12.13 -2.26
CA VAL A 74 -12.61 12.26 -3.68
C VAL A 74 -13.44 13.50 -3.87
N THR A 75 -13.01 14.36 -4.78
CA THR A 75 -13.74 15.54 -5.20
C THR A 75 -13.23 15.98 -6.58
N LYS A 76 -13.74 17.09 -7.09
CA LYS A 76 -13.24 17.65 -8.36
C LYS A 76 -11.82 18.14 -8.18
N ARG A 77 -10.95 17.68 -9.07
CA ARG A 77 -9.56 18.09 -9.11
C ARG A 77 -9.46 19.44 -9.86
N ASP A 78 -8.76 20.40 -9.28
CA ASP A 78 -8.66 21.76 -9.85
C ASP A 78 -7.99 21.74 -11.23
N ALA A 79 -7.02 20.85 -11.42
CA ALA A 79 -6.22 20.84 -12.65
C ALA A 79 -7.05 20.54 -13.91
N ASP A 80 -8.08 19.69 -13.80
CA ASP A 80 -8.83 19.23 -14.97
C ASP A 80 -10.35 19.10 -14.75
N GLY A 81 -10.83 19.37 -13.55
CA GLY A 81 -12.25 19.29 -13.20
C GLY A 81 -12.80 17.88 -13.10
N LEU A 82 -11.95 16.86 -13.11
CA LEU A 82 -12.39 15.49 -12.97
C LEU A 82 -12.50 15.08 -11.50
N TYR A 83 -13.49 14.24 -11.18
CA TYR A 83 -13.57 13.65 -9.86
C TYR A 83 -12.47 12.59 -9.71
N ALA A 84 -11.67 12.71 -8.67
CA ALA A 84 -10.54 11.83 -8.40
C ALA A 84 -10.16 11.92 -6.94
N PHE A 85 -9.30 11.02 -6.48
CA PHE A 85 -8.65 11.23 -5.19
C PHE A 85 -7.80 12.50 -5.27
N VAL A 86 -8.05 13.43 -4.38
CA VAL A 86 -7.26 14.67 -4.26
C VAL A 86 -6.38 14.68 -3.02
N ASP A 87 -6.65 13.78 -2.08
CA ASP A 87 -5.84 13.58 -0.87
C ASP A 87 -5.93 12.12 -0.46
N ILE A 88 -4.79 11.53 -0.15
CA ILE A 88 -4.70 10.17 0.37
C ILE A 88 -3.67 10.17 1.49
N GLN A 89 -4.07 9.63 2.64
CA GLN A 89 -3.18 9.47 3.78
C GLN A 89 -3.24 8.04 4.28
N SER A 90 -2.11 7.51 4.69
CA SER A 90 -2.05 6.21 5.35
C SER A 90 -1.35 6.33 6.69
N GLU A 91 -1.76 5.49 7.62
CA GLU A 91 -1.09 5.33 8.91
C GLU A 91 -0.68 3.87 9.02
N LEU A 92 0.59 3.63 9.28
CA LEU A 92 1.17 2.29 9.30
C LEU A 92 1.88 2.09 10.63
N GLU A 93 1.55 1.02 11.32
CA GLU A 93 2.24 0.62 12.55
C GLU A 93 2.92 -0.71 12.33
N VAL A 94 4.22 -0.75 12.60
CA VAL A 94 5.07 -1.90 12.29
C VAL A 94 5.94 -2.22 13.49
N GLU A 95 6.07 -3.51 13.79
CA GLU A 95 7.02 -4.03 14.75
C GLU A 95 8.12 -4.76 14.00
N LEU A 96 9.35 -4.38 14.27
CA LEU A 96 10.55 -5.01 13.70
C LEU A 96 11.34 -5.68 14.82
N ASP A 97 11.78 -6.92 14.62
CA ASP A 97 12.49 -7.68 15.63
C ASP A 97 13.71 -8.39 14.99
N PRO A 98 14.92 -8.18 15.52
CA PRO A 98 15.28 -7.27 16.62
C PRO A 98 15.10 -5.81 16.22
N ALA A 99 14.86 -4.94 17.22
CA ALA A 99 14.64 -3.52 16.97
C ALA A 99 15.90 -2.89 16.35
N PRO A 100 15.79 -2.36 15.11
CA PRO A 100 16.96 -1.77 14.47
C PRO A 100 17.25 -0.35 14.95
N ALA A 101 18.42 0.15 14.61
CA ALA A 101 18.78 1.54 14.88
C ALA A 101 17.89 2.49 14.10
N PRO A 102 17.68 3.73 14.59
CA PRO A 102 16.82 4.70 13.89
C PRO A 102 17.19 4.95 12.40
N GLU A 103 18.46 4.93 12.09
CA GLU A 103 18.94 5.12 10.72
C GLU A 103 18.49 3.98 9.80
N VAL A 104 18.50 2.77 10.34
CA VAL A 104 18.04 1.58 9.60
C VAL A 104 16.52 1.64 9.41
N VAL A 105 15.78 2.06 10.44
CA VAL A 105 14.32 2.25 10.35
C VAL A 105 13.99 3.24 9.23
N ALA A 106 14.66 4.39 9.22
CA ALA A 106 14.43 5.42 8.20
C ALA A 106 14.70 4.89 6.80
N GLU A 107 15.75 4.10 6.62
CA GLU A 107 16.08 3.50 5.33
C GLU A 107 15.03 2.48 4.90
N LEU A 108 14.55 1.64 5.82
CA LEU A 108 13.52 0.66 5.52
C LEU A 108 12.20 1.32 5.13
N VAL A 109 11.81 2.38 5.83
CA VAL A 109 10.62 3.16 5.50
C VAL A 109 10.74 3.76 4.10
N ALA A 110 11.88 4.36 3.78
CA ALA A 110 12.11 4.93 2.44
C ALA A 110 12.03 3.86 1.35
N LYS A 111 12.59 2.68 1.60
CA LYS A 111 12.52 1.56 0.66
C LYS A 111 11.10 1.04 0.50
N ALA A 112 10.35 0.94 1.61
CA ALA A 112 8.97 0.49 1.59
C ALA A 112 8.10 1.42 0.75
N GLU A 113 8.24 2.71 0.92
CA GLU A 113 7.47 3.69 0.16
C GLU A 113 7.84 3.66 -1.32
N ARG A 114 9.13 3.61 -1.64
CA ARG A 114 9.61 3.57 -3.03
C ARG A 114 9.19 2.29 -3.75
N GLY A 115 9.12 1.18 -3.03
CA GLY A 115 8.78 -0.13 -3.60
C GLY A 115 7.30 -0.43 -3.66
N CYS A 116 6.42 0.48 -3.28
CA CYS A 116 4.97 0.26 -3.30
C CYS A 116 4.43 0.51 -4.70
N PHE A 117 4.10 -0.57 -5.42
CA PHE A 117 3.62 -0.50 -6.80
C PHE A 117 2.32 0.31 -6.92
N VAL A 118 1.41 0.11 -5.97
CA VAL A 118 0.12 0.82 -5.98
C VAL A 118 0.33 2.32 -5.80
N SER A 119 1.15 2.71 -4.82
CA SER A 119 1.47 4.11 -4.59
C SER A 119 2.09 4.76 -5.82
N ASN A 120 3.03 4.05 -6.46
CA ASN A 120 3.71 4.54 -7.67
C ASN A 120 2.75 4.72 -8.86
N SER A 121 1.60 4.09 -8.81
CA SER A 121 0.61 4.12 -9.90
C SER A 121 -0.48 5.18 -9.73
N LEU A 122 -0.52 5.87 -8.58
CA LEU A 122 -1.53 6.88 -8.29
C LEU A 122 -1.08 8.26 -8.76
N THR A 123 -2.02 9.03 -9.33
CA THR A 123 -1.72 10.41 -9.75
C THR A 123 -1.59 11.37 -8.57
N THR A 124 -2.25 11.04 -7.45
CA THR A 124 -2.13 11.77 -6.20
C THR A 124 -1.21 10.98 -5.28
N PRO A 125 0.00 11.47 -4.99
CA PRO A 125 0.93 10.74 -4.12
C PRO A 125 0.36 10.62 -2.71
N PRO A 126 0.30 9.39 -2.17
CA PRO A 126 -0.14 9.22 -0.79
C PRO A 126 0.88 9.80 0.19
N ARG A 127 0.37 10.32 1.32
CA ARG A 127 1.20 10.70 2.44
C ARG A 127 1.15 9.58 3.47
N HIS A 128 2.30 9.03 3.81
CA HIS A 128 2.41 7.91 4.74
C HIS A 128 2.92 8.40 6.10
N HIS A 129 2.29 7.89 7.15
CA HIS A 129 2.70 8.16 8.53
C HIS A 129 3.04 6.82 9.17
N TRP A 130 4.30 6.65 9.53
CA TRP A 130 4.80 5.41 10.08
C TRP A 130 5.06 5.52 11.58
N THR A 131 4.67 4.48 12.30
CA THR A 131 5.09 4.25 13.68
C THR A 131 5.77 2.90 13.70
N VAL A 132 7.04 2.87 14.07
CA VAL A 132 7.85 1.65 14.09
C VAL A 132 8.32 1.41 15.51
N ASN A 133 7.99 0.22 16.05
CA ASN A 133 8.31 -0.14 17.43
C ASN A 133 7.87 0.94 18.44
N GLY A 134 6.68 1.49 18.21
CA GLY A 134 6.07 2.49 19.08
C GLY A 134 6.55 3.92 18.90
N GLU A 135 7.46 4.16 17.96
CA GLU A 135 7.99 5.51 17.73
C GLU A 135 7.62 6.03 16.35
N GLU A 136 7.18 7.28 16.31
CA GLU A 136 6.90 7.92 15.02
C GLU A 136 8.18 8.12 14.24
N VAL A 137 8.11 7.80 12.93
CA VAL A 137 9.24 8.00 12.03
C VAL A 137 9.11 9.37 11.41
N GLY A 138 10.09 10.22 11.63
CA GLY A 138 10.12 11.56 11.08
C GLY A 138 10.25 11.54 9.56
N SER A 139 9.62 12.52 8.93
CA SER A 139 9.71 12.72 7.48
C SER A 139 10.92 13.58 7.12
#